data_cc988ba622853dfc89427a7a754634e8
#
_entry.id   cc988ba622853dfc89427a7a754634e8
#
_cell.length_a   1.000
_cell.length_b   1.000
_cell.length_c   1.000
_cell.angle_alpha   90.00
_cell.angle_beta   90.00
_cell.angle_gamma   90.00
#
_symmetry.space_group_name_H-M   'P 1'
#
loop_
_entity.id
_entity.type
_entity.pdbx_description
1 polymer ?
#
loop_
_entity_poly.entity_id
_entity_poly.type
_entity_poly.pdbx_seq_one_letter_code
_entity_poly.pdbx_strand_id
1 'polypeptide(L)'
;MNHIKGINHIGLTVLDIEEATTFLKEAFDALSYNDQPREGEEVERMLGLSKGAKIVRQRMIVIGEGANIEMFEIESNNQKEPLKLEDLGFNHISLMVDHIEDVLENVKRAGAEPLSETHGNSTYEDSEGSKSVYVKAPFNALIELQSIPNGYYYPNDSEANVFIPGE
;
A
#
# COMPACT_ATOMS: atom_id res chain seq x y z
N MET A 1 14.98 7.75 -25.30
CA MET A 1 14.43 6.55 -24.62
C MET A 1 14.35 6.86 -23.14
N ASN A 2 13.20 6.66 -22.52
CA ASN A 2 13.08 6.76 -21.07
C ASN A 2 13.80 5.57 -20.43
N HIS A 3 14.78 5.84 -19.56
CA HIS A 3 15.53 4.82 -18.83
C HIS A 3 14.85 4.46 -17.48
N ILE A 4 13.53 4.61 -17.39
CA ILE A 4 12.74 4.25 -16.22
C ILE A 4 12.61 2.71 -16.18
N LYS A 5 12.96 2.10 -15.05
CA LYS A 5 12.88 0.65 -14.86
C LYS A 5 11.54 0.20 -14.27
N GLY A 6 10.91 1.04 -13.48
CA GLY A 6 9.65 0.72 -12.79
C GLY A 6 9.53 1.44 -11.44
N ILE A 7 8.47 1.12 -10.69
CA ILE A 7 8.24 1.65 -9.34
C ILE A 7 9.06 0.80 -8.36
N ASN A 8 9.94 1.45 -7.58
CA ASN A 8 10.75 0.78 -6.56
C ASN A 8 10.00 0.69 -5.21
N HIS A 9 9.42 1.81 -4.78
CA HIS A 9 8.64 1.87 -3.54
C HIS A 9 7.56 2.97 -3.60
N ILE A 10 6.62 2.85 -2.67
CA ILE A 10 5.58 3.86 -2.38
C ILE A 10 5.81 4.30 -0.94
N GLY A 11 5.78 5.61 -0.68
CA GLY A 11 5.93 6.17 0.67
C GLY A 11 4.63 6.06 1.48
N LEU A 12 4.74 5.64 2.74
CA LEU A 12 3.65 5.57 3.70
C LEU A 12 4.09 6.20 5.02
N THR A 13 3.40 7.23 5.49
CA THR A 13 3.62 7.78 6.83
C THR A 13 2.56 7.26 7.79
N VAL A 14 3.00 6.77 8.94
CA VAL A 14 2.15 6.23 10.02
C VAL A 14 2.45 6.90 11.34
N LEU A 15 1.52 6.83 12.29
CA LEU A 15 1.71 7.37 13.64
C LEU A 15 2.56 6.44 14.51
N ASP A 16 2.44 5.13 14.32
CA ASP A 16 3.20 4.09 15.03
C ASP A 16 3.69 3.06 14.02
N ILE A 17 5.00 3.04 13.80
CA ILE A 17 5.64 2.14 12.83
C ILE A 17 5.67 0.69 13.32
N GLU A 18 5.64 0.44 14.64
CA GLU A 18 5.60 -0.91 15.18
C GLU A 18 4.21 -1.53 15.02
N GLU A 19 3.15 -0.77 15.30
CA GLU A 19 1.77 -1.20 15.05
C GLU A 19 1.57 -1.55 13.57
N ALA A 20 1.95 -0.63 12.67
CA ALA A 20 1.82 -0.83 11.23
C ALA A 20 2.65 -2.03 10.73
N THR A 21 3.89 -2.20 11.23
CA THR A 21 4.72 -3.35 10.86
C THR A 21 4.15 -4.66 11.34
N THR A 22 3.64 -4.69 12.57
CA THR A 22 3.00 -5.89 13.14
C THR A 22 1.81 -6.31 12.29
N PHE A 23 0.93 -5.37 11.97
CA PHE A 23 -0.20 -5.62 11.08
C PHE A 23 0.25 -6.19 9.72
N LEU A 24 1.21 -5.54 9.04
CA LEU A 24 1.66 -5.98 7.72
C LEU A 24 2.31 -7.37 7.74
N LYS A 25 3.00 -7.72 8.83
CA LYS A 25 3.56 -9.07 9.01
C LYS A 25 2.49 -10.11 9.26
N GLU A 26 1.52 -9.83 10.12
CA GLU A 26 0.46 -10.77 10.48
C GLU A 26 -0.56 -10.98 9.34
N ALA A 27 -0.85 -9.92 8.60
CA ALA A 27 -1.83 -9.95 7.51
C ALA A 27 -1.27 -10.50 6.20
N PHE A 28 0.01 -10.21 5.88
CA PHE A 28 0.59 -10.41 4.54
C PHE A 28 1.95 -11.08 4.53
N ASP A 29 2.42 -11.64 5.65
CA ASP A 29 3.76 -12.23 5.78
C ASP A 29 4.90 -11.28 5.36
N ALA A 30 4.71 -9.97 5.58
CA ALA A 30 5.65 -8.94 5.15
C ALA A 30 7.02 -9.11 5.82
N LEU A 31 8.07 -8.85 5.05
CA LEU A 31 9.43 -8.73 5.54
C LEU A 31 9.79 -7.24 5.75
N SER A 32 10.71 -6.96 6.64
CA SER A 32 11.09 -5.57 6.92
C SER A 32 12.56 -5.41 7.27
N TYR A 33 13.12 -4.23 6.95
CA TYR A 33 14.39 -3.78 7.50
C TYR A 33 14.32 -2.29 7.88
N ASN A 34 15.10 -1.91 8.89
CA ASN A 34 15.10 -0.57 9.44
C ASN A 34 16.19 0.30 8.83
N ASP A 35 15.94 1.60 8.81
CA ASP A 35 16.92 2.63 8.53
C ASP A 35 17.09 3.55 9.76
N GLN A 36 18.04 4.48 9.67
CA GLN A 36 18.37 5.38 10.77
C GLN A 36 17.40 6.58 10.83
N PRO A 37 17.15 7.12 12.05
CA PRO A 37 16.43 8.38 12.20
C PRO A 37 17.14 9.54 11.47
N ARG A 38 16.36 10.51 10.98
CA ARG A 38 16.88 11.68 10.27
C ARG A 38 16.13 12.94 10.67
N GLU A 39 16.91 14.00 10.96
CA GLU A 39 16.35 15.32 11.34
C GLU A 39 17.27 16.46 10.89
N GLY A 40 16.78 17.69 11.00
CA GLY A 40 17.52 18.93 10.76
C GLY A 40 17.11 19.62 9.44
N GLU A 41 17.53 20.88 9.33
CA GLU A 41 17.12 21.78 8.22
C GLU A 41 17.44 21.22 6.82
N GLU A 42 18.53 20.48 6.68
CA GLU A 42 18.87 19.86 5.40
C GLU A 42 17.89 18.75 5.04
N VAL A 43 17.50 17.90 5.97
CA VAL A 43 16.52 16.83 5.80
C VAL A 43 15.14 17.43 5.48
N GLU A 44 14.73 18.46 6.23
CA GLU A 44 13.50 19.20 5.96
C GLU A 44 13.46 19.73 4.51
N ARG A 45 14.54 20.38 4.08
CA ARG A 45 14.65 20.94 2.74
C ARG A 45 14.66 19.87 1.64
N MET A 46 15.43 18.79 1.83
CA MET A 46 15.57 17.71 0.84
C MET A 46 14.29 16.92 0.64
N LEU A 47 13.54 16.70 1.70
CA LEU A 47 12.33 15.87 1.70
C LEU A 47 11.03 16.70 1.69
N GLY A 48 11.13 18.03 1.68
CA GLY A 48 9.96 18.91 1.70
C GLY A 48 9.17 18.85 3.01
N LEU A 49 9.83 18.51 4.11
CA LEU A 49 9.19 18.44 5.42
C LEU A 49 8.94 19.85 5.98
N SER A 50 7.95 19.95 6.85
CA SER A 50 7.71 21.16 7.62
C SER A 50 8.86 21.44 8.58
N LYS A 51 9.09 22.73 8.89
CA LYS A 51 10.11 23.13 9.85
C LYS A 51 9.90 22.45 11.22
N GLY A 52 10.93 21.79 11.71
CA GLY A 52 10.94 21.05 12.97
C GLY A 52 10.36 19.65 12.89
N ALA A 53 9.95 19.19 11.70
CA ALA A 53 9.55 17.80 11.53
C ALA A 53 10.77 16.86 11.54
N LYS A 54 10.56 15.66 12.10
CA LYS A 54 11.63 14.66 12.28
C LYS A 54 11.16 13.31 11.82
N ILE A 55 12.00 12.61 11.07
CA ILE A 55 11.81 11.17 10.83
C ILE A 55 12.40 10.44 12.03
N VAL A 56 11.54 9.99 12.94
CA VAL A 56 11.97 9.28 14.16
C VAL A 56 12.29 7.82 13.87
N ARG A 57 11.58 7.23 12.90
CA ARG A 57 11.85 5.88 12.39
C ARG A 57 11.54 5.79 10.90
N GLN A 58 12.27 4.92 10.24
CA GLN A 58 12.04 4.58 8.84
C GLN A 58 12.19 3.07 8.69
N ARG A 59 11.38 2.48 7.83
CA ARG A 59 11.39 1.04 7.60
C ARG A 59 10.98 0.72 6.17
N MET A 60 11.74 -0.14 5.50
CA MET A 60 11.30 -0.72 4.24
C MET A 60 10.48 -1.97 4.52
N ILE A 61 9.33 -2.08 3.90
CA ILE A 61 8.42 -3.23 3.96
C ILE A 61 8.40 -3.89 2.58
N VAL A 62 8.54 -5.20 2.58
CA VAL A 62 8.51 -6.04 1.38
C VAL A 62 7.34 -7.01 1.51
N ILE A 63 6.40 -6.95 0.55
CA ILE A 63 5.25 -7.84 0.47
C ILE A 63 5.28 -8.49 -0.91
N GLY A 64 5.48 -9.81 -0.95
CA GLY A 64 5.52 -10.54 -2.22
C GLY A 64 6.48 -9.93 -3.24
N GLU A 65 6.08 -9.90 -4.50
CA GLU A 65 6.79 -9.27 -5.61
C GLU A 65 6.17 -7.92 -5.97
N GLY A 66 6.94 -7.00 -6.54
CA GLY A 66 6.48 -5.69 -6.97
C GLY A 66 7.12 -4.53 -6.22
N ALA A 67 6.40 -3.42 -6.10
CA ALA A 67 6.89 -2.24 -5.39
C ALA A 67 6.87 -2.45 -3.87
N ASN A 68 7.92 -1.94 -3.21
CA ASN A 68 8.02 -1.97 -1.75
C ASN A 68 7.23 -0.81 -1.12
N ILE A 69 7.10 -0.83 0.21
CA ILE A 69 6.58 0.31 0.98
C ILE A 69 7.74 0.89 1.80
N GLU A 70 8.09 2.15 1.53
CA GLU A 70 8.99 2.91 2.39
C GLU A 70 8.16 3.59 3.47
N MET A 71 8.19 3.05 4.68
CA MET A 71 7.34 3.47 5.79
C MET A 71 8.09 4.41 6.72
N PHE A 72 7.41 5.48 7.13
CA PHE A 72 7.94 6.52 8.01
C PHE A 72 7.06 6.70 9.24
N GLU A 73 7.69 6.88 10.38
CA GLU A 73 7.10 7.52 11.55
C GLU A 73 7.72 8.92 11.66
N ILE A 74 6.88 9.94 11.53
CA ILE A 74 7.33 11.34 11.48
C ILE A 74 6.66 12.12 12.60
N GLU A 75 7.44 12.76 13.47
CA GLU A 75 6.95 13.78 14.38
C GLU A 75 6.78 15.11 13.62
N SER A 76 5.55 15.62 13.56
CA SER A 76 5.25 16.91 12.93
C SER A 76 3.96 17.51 13.50
N ASN A 77 3.95 18.84 13.69
CA ASN A 77 2.73 19.57 14.05
C ASN A 77 1.78 19.80 12.87
N ASN A 78 2.16 19.42 11.67
CA ASN A 78 1.41 19.63 10.43
C ASN A 78 0.87 18.32 9.82
N GLN A 79 0.88 17.22 10.56
CA GLN A 79 0.26 15.98 10.11
C GLN A 79 -1.22 16.17 9.87
N LYS A 80 -1.73 15.49 8.85
CA LYS A 80 -3.15 15.47 8.49
C LYS A 80 -3.66 14.03 8.61
N GLU A 81 -4.98 13.91 8.66
CA GLU A 81 -5.63 12.60 8.57
C GLU A 81 -5.21 11.86 7.29
N PRO A 82 -5.15 10.53 7.33
CA PRO A 82 -4.92 9.70 6.15
C PRO A 82 -5.96 9.95 5.05
N LEU A 83 -5.52 9.82 3.80
CA LEU A 83 -6.38 10.03 2.63
C LEU A 83 -7.46 8.95 2.54
N LYS A 84 -8.66 9.37 2.13
CA LYS A 84 -9.74 8.49 1.68
C LYS A 84 -9.65 8.31 0.17
N LEU A 85 -10.40 7.37 -0.38
CA LEU A 85 -10.43 7.11 -1.83
C LEU A 85 -10.81 8.34 -2.67
N GLU A 86 -11.63 9.24 -2.14
CA GLU A 86 -12.10 10.47 -2.79
C GLU A 86 -11.11 11.66 -2.71
N ASP A 87 -10.03 11.54 -1.93
CA ASP A 87 -9.03 12.60 -1.77
C ASP A 87 -8.01 12.59 -2.90
N LEU A 88 -7.44 13.76 -3.19
CA LEU A 88 -6.39 13.89 -4.20
C LEU A 88 -5.08 13.29 -3.73
N GLY A 89 -4.43 12.49 -4.58
CA GLY A 89 -3.12 11.89 -4.34
C GLY A 89 -3.13 10.36 -4.39
N PHE A 90 -2.05 9.75 -3.91
CA PHE A 90 -1.96 8.29 -3.75
C PHE A 90 -2.72 7.90 -2.49
N ASN A 91 -3.89 7.29 -2.63
CA ASN A 91 -4.84 7.05 -1.55
C ASN A 91 -4.98 5.58 -1.13
N HIS A 92 -4.49 4.64 -1.91
CA HIS A 92 -4.47 3.23 -1.55
C HIS A 92 -3.32 2.48 -2.25
N ILE A 93 -3.05 1.28 -1.80
CA ILE A 93 -2.29 0.25 -2.51
C ILE A 93 -3.21 -0.92 -2.80
N SER A 94 -2.98 -1.62 -3.91
CA SER A 94 -3.68 -2.87 -4.21
C SER A 94 -2.71 -4.04 -4.10
N LEU A 95 -3.13 -5.08 -3.39
CA LEU A 95 -2.41 -6.35 -3.23
C LEU A 95 -3.16 -7.44 -4.00
N MET A 96 -2.47 -8.06 -4.94
CA MET A 96 -3.00 -9.22 -5.65
C MET A 96 -2.81 -10.45 -4.79
N VAL A 97 -3.88 -11.24 -4.64
CA VAL A 97 -3.91 -12.42 -3.79
C VAL A 97 -4.60 -13.59 -4.50
N ASP A 98 -4.16 -14.81 -4.24
CA ASP A 98 -4.75 -16.01 -4.85
C ASP A 98 -6.11 -16.37 -4.24
N HIS A 99 -6.22 -16.29 -2.92
CA HIS A 99 -7.41 -16.66 -2.13
C HIS A 99 -7.90 -15.49 -1.29
N ILE A 100 -8.74 -14.65 -1.86
CA ILE A 100 -9.17 -13.38 -1.24
C ILE A 100 -9.91 -13.59 0.09
N GLU A 101 -10.69 -14.65 0.21
CA GLU A 101 -11.43 -14.97 1.44
C GLU A 101 -10.48 -15.26 2.61
N ASP A 102 -9.43 -16.06 2.37
CA ASP A 102 -8.44 -16.43 3.39
C ASP A 102 -7.64 -15.20 3.83
N VAL A 103 -7.21 -14.38 2.87
CA VAL A 103 -6.48 -13.13 3.17
C VAL A 103 -7.39 -12.14 3.90
N LEU A 104 -8.67 -12.03 3.51
CA LEU A 104 -9.64 -11.18 4.19
C LEU A 104 -9.83 -11.57 5.67
N GLU A 105 -9.86 -12.85 5.98
CA GLU A 105 -9.91 -13.32 7.37
C GLU A 105 -8.60 -13.01 8.13
N ASN A 106 -7.44 -13.12 7.47
CA ASN A 106 -6.15 -12.75 8.08
C ASN A 106 -6.10 -11.26 8.41
N VAL A 107 -6.47 -10.38 7.48
CA VAL A 107 -6.43 -8.92 7.71
C VAL A 107 -7.43 -8.49 8.79
N LYS A 108 -8.61 -9.12 8.86
CA LYS A 108 -9.57 -8.89 9.98
C LYS A 108 -8.97 -9.28 11.32
N ARG A 109 -8.32 -10.45 11.39
CA ARG A 109 -7.67 -10.93 12.62
C ARG A 109 -6.54 -10.01 13.05
N ALA A 110 -5.79 -9.45 12.10
CA ALA A 110 -4.75 -8.46 12.33
C ALA A 110 -5.29 -7.06 12.66
N GLY A 111 -6.61 -6.84 12.65
CA GLY A 111 -7.26 -5.60 13.09
C GLY A 111 -7.72 -4.66 11.98
N ALA A 112 -7.70 -5.06 10.70
CA ALA A 112 -8.28 -4.27 9.63
C ALA A 112 -9.81 -4.38 9.58
N GLU A 113 -10.45 -3.32 9.07
CA GLU A 113 -11.89 -3.23 8.87
C GLU A 113 -12.22 -3.26 7.37
N PRO A 114 -12.90 -4.31 6.84
CA PRO A 114 -13.41 -4.27 5.49
C PRO A 114 -14.47 -3.18 5.32
N LEU A 115 -14.43 -2.46 4.19
CA LEU A 115 -15.41 -1.42 3.88
C LEU A 115 -16.72 -2.00 3.31
N SER A 116 -16.65 -3.21 2.76
CA SER A 116 -17.79 -3.92 2.19
C SER A 116 -17.56 -5.44 2.20
N GLU A 117 -18.51 -6.19 1.69
CA GLU A 117 -18.29 -7.56 1.24
C GLU A 117 -17.42 -7.57 -0.03
N THR A 118 -16.84 -8.72 -0.39
CA THR A 118 -16.13 -8.88 -1.67
C THR A 118 -17.08 -8.66 -2.85
N HIS A 119 -16.62 -7.98 -3.87
CA HIS A 119 -17.39 -7.64 -5.08
C HIS A 119 -16.53 -7.81 -6.34
N GLY A 120 -17.16 -7.79 -7.51
CA GLY A 120 -16.43 -7.77 -8.79
C GLY A 120 -15.66 -6.48 -9.00
N ASN A 121 -14.69 -6.51 -9.91
CA ASN A 121 -13.88 -5.37 -10.28
C ASN A 121 -14.60 -4.43 -11.27
N SER A 122 -13.89 -3.41 -11.76
CA SER A 122 -14.40 -2.57 -12.84
C SER A 122 -14.52 -3.36 -14.16
N THR A 123 -15.34 -2.89 -15.09
CA THR A 123 -15.61 -3.58 -16.35
C THR A 123 -14.37 -4.00 -17.15
N TYR A 124 -13.27 -3.23 -17.03
CA TYR A 124 -12.02 -3.50 -17.75
C TYR A 124 -11.04 -4.37 -16.98
N GLU A 125 -11.28 -4.57 -15.70
CA GLU A 125 -10.45 -5.39 -14.81
C GLU A 125 -11.16 -6.69 -14.42
N ASP A 126 -12.42 -6.84 -14.85
CA ASP A 126 -13.26 -7.95 -14.44
C ASP A 126 -13.16 -9.12 -15.43
N SER A 127 -12.73 -10.26 -14.94
CA SER A 127 -12.80 -11.54 -15.62
C SER A 127 -13.56 -12.53 -14.76
N GLU A 128 -13.88 -13.70 -15.28
CA GLU A 128 -14.63 -14.72 -14.54
C GLU A 128 -13.93 -15.06 -13.23
N GLY A 129 -14.62 -14.91 -12.11
CA GLY A 129 -14.11 -15.20 -10.75
C GLY A 129 -13.31 -14.08 -10.12
N SER A 130 -13.12 -12.94 -10.80
CA SER A 130 -12.47 -11.78 -10.22
C SER A 130 -13.24 -11.23 -9.03
N LYS A 131 -12.51 -10.86 -7.98
CA LYS A 131 -13.05 -10.26 -6.74
C LYS A 131 -12.12 -9.20 -6.20
N SER A 132 -12.67 -8.18 -5.58
CA SER A 132 -11.92 -7.22 -4.77
C SER A 132 -12.67 -6.79 -3.52
N VAL A 133 -11.94 -6.21 -2.59
CA VAL A 133 -12.46 -5.57 -1.39
C VAL A 133 -11.45 -4.55 -0.86
N TYR A 134 -11.95 -3.39 -0.45
CA TYR A 134 -11.14 -2.43 0.29
C TYR A 134 -11.20 -2.71 1.78
N VAL A 135 -10.05 -2.65 2.42
CA VAL A 135 -9.93 -2.73 3.88
C VAL A 135 -9.23 -1.49 4.42
N LYS A 136 -9.66 -1.02 5.58
CA LYS A 136 -8.99 0.04 6.32
C LYS A 136 -8.06 -0.61 7.34
N ALA A 137 -6.76 -0.41 7.18
CA ALA A 137 -5.75 -0.88 8.13
C ALA A 137 -5.87 -0.17 9.49
N PRO A 138 -5.33 -0.71 10.60
CA PRO A 138 -5.36 -0.06 11.92
C PRO A 138 -4.79 1.36 11.92
N PHE A 139 -3.80 1.63 11.09
CA PHE A 139 -3.21 2.96 10.86
C PHE A 139 -3.98 3.81 9.83
N ASN A 140 -5.24 3.47 9.54
CA ASN A 140 -6.21 4.18 8.69
C ASN A 140 -5.87 4.27 7.19
N ALA A 141 -4.78 3.67 6.69
CA ALA A 141 -4.54 3.57 5.26
C ALA A 141 -5.50 2.58 4.59
N LEU A 142 -5.85 2.86 3.33
CA LEU A 142 -6.65 1.96 2.51
C LEU A 142 -5.77 0.95 1.79
N ILE A 143 -6.18 -0.31 1.86
CA ILE A 143 -5.59 -1.42 1.13
C ILE A 143 -6.71 -2.10 0.34
N GLU A 144 -6.52 -2.27 -0.95
CA GLU A 144 -7.37 -3.10 -1.79
C GLU A 144 -6.77 -4.51 -1.84
N LEU A 145 -7.61 -5.51 -1.62
CA LEU A 145 -7.29 -6.91 -1.92
C LEU A 145 -7.96 -7.25 -3.23
N GLN A 146 -7.23 -7.86 -4.15
CA GLN A 146 -7.70 -8.21 -5.48
C GLN A 146 -7.28 -9.63 -5.84
N SER A 147 -8.25 -10.45 -6.28
CA SER A 147 -8.02 -11.80 -6.83
C SER A 147 -8.54 -11.84 -8.25
N ILE A 148 -7.68 -12.22 -9.22
CA ILE A 148 -7.99 -12.22 -10.65
C ILE A 148 -7.52 -13.54 -11.26
N PRO A 149 -8.23 -14.65 -10.99
CA PRO A 149 -7.77 -15.99 -11.32
C PRO A 149 -7.68 -16.26 -12.83
N ASN A 150 -8.38 -15.47 -13.66
CA ASN A 150 -8.39 -15.60 -15.11
C ASN A 150 -7.79 -14.39 -15.84
N GLY A 151 -6.95 -13.60 -15.13
CA GLY A 151 -6.28 -12.41 -15.67
C GLY A 151 -7.22 -11.23 -15.89
N TYR A 152 -6.67 -10.15 -16.42
CA TYR A 152 -7.41 -8.94 -16.76
C TYR A 152 -8.06 -9.04 -18.13
N TYR A 153 -9.20 -8.37 -18.28
CA TYR A 153 -9.77 -8.06 -19.58
C TYR A 153 -9.19 -6.73 -20.08
N TYR A 154 -8.55 -6.77 -21.26
CA TYR A 154 -8.00 -5.57 -21.88
C TYR A 154 -8.86 -5.17 -23.09
N PRO A 155 -9.29 -3.89 -23.19
CA PRO A 155 -9.92 -3.40 -24.41
C PRO A 155 -8.91 -3.41 -25.58
N ASN A 156 -9.45 -3.46 -26.82
CA ASN A 156 -8.64 -3.59 -28.04
C ASN A 156 -7.66 -2.43 -28.27
N ASP A 157 -7.87 -1.27 -27.63
CA ASP A 157 -7.04 -0.07 -27.69
C ASP A 157 -6.11 0.09 -26.48
N SER A 158 -5.97 -0.94 -25.66
CA SER A 158 -4.98 -0.94 -24.56
C SER A 158 -3.56 -0.78 -25.10
N GLU A 159 -2.84 0.22 -24.58
CA GLU A 159 -1.43 0.45 -24.92
C GLU A 159 -0.46 -0.47 -24.21
N ALA A 160 -0.88 -1.03 -23.06
CA ALA A 160 -0.05 -1.92 -22.23
C ALA A 160 -0.92 -2.85 -21.37
N ASN A 161 -0.31 -3.92 -20.91
CA ASN A 161 -0.86 -4.76 -19.87
C ASN A 161 -0.40 -4.28 -18.50
N VAL A 162 -1.23 -4.44 -17.47
CA VAL A 162 -0.82 -4.17 -16.09
C VAL A 162 0.16 -5.24 -15.62
N PHE A 163 1.03 -4.87 -14.69
CA PHE A 163 1.91 -5.81 -14.03
C PHE A 163 1.11 -6.77 -13.13
N ILE A 164 1.35 -8.06 -13.26
CA ILE A 164 0.77 -9.12 -12.43
C ILE A 164 1.90 -9.77 -11.65
N PRO A 165 1.93 -9.67 -10.30
CA PRO A 165 2.91 -10.36 -9.49
C PRO A 165 2.84 -11.87 -9.68
N GLY A 166 4.00 -12.56 -9.75
CA GLY A 166 4.08 -14.01 -9.84
C GLY A 166 3.92 -14.61 -11.25
N GLU A 167 3.82 -13.77 -12.30
CA GLU A 167 3.83 -14.19 -13.71
C GLU A 167 5.18 -13.96 -14.40
#